data_982e046ccfc5c2c5c4a7b3186ad3e444
#
_entry.id   982e046ccfc5c2c5c4a7b3186ad3e444
#
_cell.length_a   1.000
_cell.length_b   1.000
_cell.length_c   1.000
_cell.angle_alpha   90.00
_cell.angle_beta   90.00
_cell.angle_gamma   90.00
#
_symmetry.space_group_name_H-M   'P 1'
#
loop_
_entity.id
_entity.type
_entity.pdbx_description
1 polymer ?
#
loop_
_entity_poly.entity_id
_entity_poly.type
_entity_poly.pdbx_seq_one_letter_code
_entity_poly.pdbx_strand_id
1 'polypeptide(L)'
;MRTIFVQPIAHVESPESKRRIHSLLHVSGLLKETVLIDSLSATTEDVLRVHSKEYLARLTEMSKNEGGDGGDCAPFSPGGLDIALLAAGSAIGMVNAILDERITNGYCLLRPPGHHAERERGRGFCLLNNIAITAMHAIEVRGLERIVIIDWDVHHGNGTQQAFYDSDKVMFISIHQDRNYPLDTGFADELGQGLGLGFNCNIPLPPGSGDGAYREAIRAACSLAETSFGEQKPQLIMISCGFDCSFFDPLGSMMCHSETFRYLTHQVKELADRCCSGRLILLHEGGYSEVYAPFCGLAVLEELTGIRSKVQDPYLEEVSMLGHQDLQPHQQQTIHCSLEKVREARKQKLSMC
;
A
#
# COMPACT_ATOMS: atom_id res chain seq x y z
N MET A 1 -18.93 -46.62 4.68
CA MET A 1 -18.29 -45.46 5.36
C MET A 1 -18.07 -44.40 4.28
N ARG A 2 -18.81 -43.29 4.28
CA ARG A 2 -18.61 -42.19 3.31
C ARG A 2 -17.63 -41.20 3.98
N THR A 3 -16.43 -41.08 3.43
CA THR A 3 -15.45 -40.07 3.87
C THR A 3 -15.94 -38.72 3.34
N ILE A 4 -16.35 -37.82 4.23
CA ILE A 4 -16.65 -36.44 3.90
C ILE A 4 -15.31 -35.72 3.87
N PHE A 5 -14.83 -35.33 2.69
CA PHE A 5 -13.75 -34.37 2.56
C PHE A 5 -14.32 -32.98 2.89
N VAL A 6 -14.05 -32.49 4.09
CA VAL A 6 -14.19 -31.08 4.38
C VAL A 6 -12.94 -30.41 3.78
N GLN A 7 -13.10 -29.78 2.62
CA GLN A 7 -12.08 -28.83 2.19
C GLN A 7 -12.02 -27.73 3.26
N PRO A 8 -10.84 -27.45 3.84
CA PRO A 8 -10.72 -26.27 4.68
C PRO A 8 -11.13 -25.06 3.83
N ILE A 9 -12.00 -24.21 4.36
CA ILE A 9 -12.34 -22.93 3.72
C ILE A 9 -11.00 -22.21 3.58
N ALA A 10 -10.53 -22.02 2.35
CA ALA A 10 -9.29 -21.32 2.10
C ALA A 10 -9.45 -19.89 2.63
N HIS A 11 -8.51 -19.46 3.47
CA HIS A 11 -8.49 -18.09 3.95
C HIS A 11 -8.38 -17.16 2.74
N VAL A 12 -9.17 -16.08 2.73
CA VAL A 12 -9.24 -15.14 1.60
C VAL A 12 -7.87 -14.52 1.30
N GLU A 13 -7.08 -14.17 2.34
CA GLU A 13 -5.68 -13.80 2.21
C GLU A 13 -4.85 -15.10 2.07
N SER A 14 -4.69 -15.56 0.84
CA SER A 14 -3.93 -16.76 0.49
C SER A 14 -2.65 -16.40 -0.27
N PRO A 15 -1.64 -17.28 -0.27
CA PRO A 15 -0.44 -17.05 -1.09
C PRO A 15 -0.71 -17.18 -2.60
N GLU A 16 -1.89 -17.66 -3.00
CA GLU A 16 -2.18 -18.02 -4.37
C GLU A 16 -2.20 -16.81 -5.31
N SER A 17 -2.77 -15.67 -4.91
CA SER A 17 -2.75 -14.45 -5.72
C SER A 17 -1.32 -14.00 -6.02
N LYS A 18 -0.45 -14.00 -5.00
CA LYS A 18 0.98 -13.63 -5.13
C LYS A 18 1.73 -14.62 -6.03
N ARG A 19 1.48 -15.91 -5.83
CA ARG A 19 2.08 -16.97 -6.68
C ARG A 19 1.67 -16.82 -8.14
N ARG A 20 0.41 -16.50 -8.43
CA ARG A 20 -0.08 -16.28 -9.79
C ARG A 20 0.44 -14.99 -10.41
N ILE A 21 0.55 -13.89 -9.63
CA ILE A 21 1.24 -12.67 -10.07
C ILE A 21 2.66 -13.03 -10.53
N HIS A 22 3.46 -13.67 -9.65
CA HIS A 22 4.82 -14.07 -9.98
C HIS A 22 4.87 -14.98 -11.22
N SER A 23 3.96 -15.98 -11.33
CA SER A 23 3.91 -16.89 -12.47
C SER A 23 3.61 -16.15 -13.78
N LEU A 24 2.68 -15.19 -13.76
CA LEU A 24 2.36 -14.38 -14.95
C LEU A 24 3.55 -13.50 -15.36
N LEU A 25 4.21 -12.87 -14.41
CA LEU A 25 5.43 -12.09 -14.67
C LEU A 25 6.57 -12.95 -15.25
N HIS A 26 6.69 -14.19 -14.78
CA HIS A 26 7.68 -15.13 -15.30
C HIS A 26 7.37 -15.54 -16.75
N VAL A 27 6.14 -15.98 -17.04
CA VAL A 27 5.78 -16.46 -18.39
C VAL A 27 5.67 -15.32 -19.41
N SER A 28 5.37 -14.09 -18.98
CA SER A 28 5.42 -12.89 -19.83
C SER A 28 6.84 -12.51 -20.23
N GLY A 29 7.85 -13.06 -19.56
CA GLY A 29 9.26 -12.72 -19.75
C GLY A 29 9.72 -11.48 -18.97
N LEU A 30 8.82 -10.76 -18.32
CA LEU A 30 9.13 -9.47 -17.68
C LEU A 30 10.13 -9.60 -16.52
N LEU A 31 10.12 -10.72 -15.79
CA LEU A 31 11.11 -10.95 -14.72
C LEU A 31 12.56 -10.98 -15.20
N LYS A 32 12.81 -11.29 -16.47
CA LYS A 32 14.18 -11.28 -17.05
C LYS A 32 14.73 -9.87 -17.22
N GLU A 33 13.85 -8.88 -17.23
CA GLU A 33 14.17 -7.46 -17.38
C GLU A 33 14.25 -6.74 -16.03
N THR A 34 14.19 -7.49 -14.93
CA THR A 34 14.26 -6.95 -13.55
C THR A 34 15.47 -7.48 -12.81
N VAL A 35 15.92 -6.72 -11.82
CA VAL A 35 16.96 -7.14 -10.87
C VAL A 35 16.29 -7.68 -9.62
N LEU A 36 16.59 -8.91 -9.25
CA LEU A 36 16.11 -9.48 -7.99
C LEU A 36 16.98 -8.98 -6.83
N ILE A 37 16.32 -8.49 -5.80
CA ILE A 37 16.98 -8.09 -4.54
C ILE A 37 16.82 -9.21 -3.53
N ASP A 38 17.92 -9.57 -2.85
CA ASP A 38 17.92 -10.61 -1.84
C ASP A 38 17.01 -10.24 -0.67
N SER A 39 16.20 -11.22 -0.25
CA SER A 39 15.33 -11.09 0.91
C SER A 39 16.12 -11.32 2.20
N LEU A 40 16.05 -10.38 3.13
CA LEU A 40 16.64 -10.47 4.46
C LEU A 40 15.53 -10.26 5.50
N SER A 41 15.64 -10.90 6.65
CA SER A 41 14.71 -10.64 7.76
C SER A 41 14.98 -9.29 8.42
N ALA A 42 13.92 -8.57 8.75
CA ALA A 42 14.03 -7.38 9.59
C ALA A 42 14.57 -7.74 10.97
N THR A 43 15.37 -6.86 11.52
CA THR A 43 15.89 -7.02 12.89
C THR A 43 14.83 -6.60 13.92
N THR A 44 15.01 -7.02 15.17
CA THR A 44 14.20 -6.52 16.29
C THR A 44 14.20 -4.99 16.35
N GLU A 45 15.34 -4.35 16.11
CA GLU A 45 15.47 -2.90 16.11
C GLU A 45 14.62 -2.26 15.01
N ASP A 46 14.61 -2.82 13.80
CA ASP A 46 13.78 -2.33 12.72
C ASP A 46 12.29 -2.35 13.08
N VAL A 47 11.82 -3.44 13.68
CA VAL A 47 10.42 -3.59 14.09
C VAL A 47 10.06 -2.64 15.21
N LEU A 48 10.94 -2.43 16.19
CA LEU A 48 10.70 -1.56 17.35
C LEU A 48 10.66 -0.05 17.01
N ARG A 49 11.04 0.36 15.80
CA ARG A 49 10.80 1.74 15.32
C ARG A 49 9.32 2.05 15.13
N VAL A 50 8.48 1.03 14.94
CA VAL A 50 7.04 1.18 14.71
C VAL A 50 6.21 0.49 15.79
N HIS A 51 6.52 -0.76 16.08
CA HIS A 51 5.76 -1.59 17.00
C HIS A 51 6.31 -1.55 18.43
N SER A 52 5.45 -1.80 19.42
CA SER A 52 5.88 -1.87 20.82
C SER A 52 6.64 -3.17 21.09
N LYS A 53 7.50 -3.12 22.12
CA LYS A 53 8.25 -4.29 22.60
C LYS A 53 7.31 -5.38 23.10
N GLU A 54 6.24 -4.99 23.75
CA GLU A 54 5.22 -5.88 24.32
C GLU A 54 4.48 -6.63 23.19
N TYR A 55 4.14 -5.93 22.11
CA TYR A 55 3.51 -6.54 20.94
C TYR A 55 4.44 -7.55 20.27
N LEU A 56 5.68 -7.18 20.00
CA LEU A 56 6.66 -8.07 19.38
C LEU A 56 6.94 -9.31 20.25
N ALA A 57 7.03 -9.14 21.58
CA ALA A 57 7.21 -10.25 22.51
C ALA A 57 6.02 -11.22 22.47
N ARG A 58 4.78 -10.70 22.44
CA ARG A 58 3.56 -11.49 22.31
C ARG A 58 3.53 -12.29 20.99
N LEU A 59 3.80 -11.64 19.85
CA LEU A 59 3.87 -12.32 18.56
C LEU A 59 4.96 -13.40 18.55
N THR A 60 6.11 -13.14 19.18
CA THR A 60 7.23 -14.09 19.26
C THR A 60 6.81 -15.35 20.03
N GLU A 61 6.14 -15.18 21.16
CA GLU A 61 5.67 -16.32 21.97
C GLU A 61 4.59 -17.12 21.23
N MET A 62 3.63 -16.44 20.61
CA MET A 62 2.58 -17.09 19.82
C MET A 62 3.18 -17.85 18.63
N SER A 63 4.14 -17.26 17.92
CA SER A 63 4.76 -17.86 16.73
C SER A 63 5.60 -19.11 17.05
N LYS A 64 6.18 -19.17 18.25
CA LYS A 64 6.91 -20.37 18.74
C LYS A 64 5.99 -21.52 19.12
N ASN A 65 4.76 -21.23 19.48
CA ASN A 65 3.79 -22.21 19.95
C ASN A 65 2.77 -22.56 18.84
N GLU A 66 1.52 -22.27 19.06
CA GLU A 66 0.42 -22.71 18.18
C GLU A 66 0.03 -21.66 17.11
N GLY A 67 0.70 -20.50 17.10
CA GLY A 67 0.24 -19.34 16.32
C GLY A 67 -0.93 -18.66 17.04
N GLY A 68 -1.84 -18.07 16.28
CA GLY A 68 -3.03 -17.40 16.82
C GLY A 68 -3.45 -16.20 16.01
N ASP A 69 -4.09 -15.22 16.67
CA ASP A 69 -4.46 -13.94 16.07
C ASP A 69 -3.62 -12.80 16.70
N GLY A 70 -2.90 -12.05 15.86
CA GLY A 70 -2.08 -10.91 16.29
C GLY A 70 -2.89 -9.73 16.87
N GLY A 71 -4.23 -9.75 16.72
CA GLY A 71 -5.09 -8.69 17.25
C GLY A 71 -6.52 -8.74 16.74
N ASP A 72 -6.78 -8.20 15.54
CA ASP A 72 -8.10 -8.12 14.93
C ASP A 72 -8.02 -8.64 13.49
N CYS A 73 -8.47 -9.87 13.26
CA CYS A 73 -8.38 -10.53 11.95
C CYS A 73 -6.94 -10.60 11.38
N ALA A 74 -5.94 -10.88 12.24
CA ALA A 74 -4.55 -11.07 11.85
C ALA A 74 -4.04 -12.47 12.23
N PRO A 75 -4.66 -13.56 11.71
CA PRO A 75 -4.31 -14.93 12.06
C PRO A 75 -2.99 -15.34 11.46
N PHE A 76 -2.20 -16.12 12.22
CA PHE A 76 -0.95 -16.70 11.74
C PHE A 76 -0.65 -18.04 12.43
N SER A 77 0.04 -18.91 11.70
CA SER A 77 0.47 -20.21 12.17
C SER A 77 1.85 -20.14 12.87
N PRO A 78 2.30 -21.20 13.53
CA PRO A 78 3.69 -21.30 14.00
C PRO A 78 4.69 -20.93 12.91
N GLY A 79 5.71 -20.12 13.25
CA GLY A 79 6.68 -19.56 12.29
C GLY A 79 6.17 -18.37 11.47
N GLY A 80 4.91 -17.93 11.66
CA GLY A 80 4.33 -16.84 10.87
C GLY A 80 5.00 -15.49 11.13
N LEU A 81 5.55 -15.25 12.31
CA LEU A 81 6.33 -14.05 12.58
C LEU A 81 7.63 -14.02 11.75
N ASP A 82 8.29 -15.15 11.53
CA ASP A 82 9.51 -15.19 10.73
C ASP A 82 9.23 -14.78 9.28
N ILE A 83 8.05 -15.15 8.74
CA ILE A 83 7.59 -14.74 7.42
C ILE A 83 7.29 -13.23 7.39
N ALA A 84 6.66 -12.67 8.43
CA ALA A 84 6.40 -11.25 8.55
C ALA A 84 7.70 -10.44 8.67
N LEU A 85 8.68 -10.93 9.42
CA LEU A 85 10.02 -10.33 9.52
C LEU A 85 10.74 -10.34 8.16
N LEU A 86 10.61 -11.44 7.41
CA LEU A 86 11.18 -11.53 6.06
C LEU A 86 10.51 -10.54 5.10
N ALA A 87 9.20 -10.35 5.18
CA ALA A 87 8.48 -9.36 4.38
C ALA A 87 8.97 -7.93 4.66
N ALA A 88 9.00 -7.52 5.92
CA ALA A 88 9.48 -6.20 6.33
C ALA A 88 10.95 -5.98 5.96
N GLY A 89 11.81 -6.97 6.20
CA GLY A 89 13.25 -6.89 5.88
C GLY A 89 13.53 -6.85 4.37
N SER A 90 12.70 -7.53 3.56
CA SER A 90 12.81 -7.44 2.10
C SER A 90 12.49 -6.04 1.59
N ALA A 91 11.50 -5.36 2.18
CA ALA A 91 11.18 -3.96 1.87
C ALA A 91 12.32 -3.01 2.28
N ILE A 92 12.97 -3.24 3.43
CA ILE A 92 14.17 -2.52 3.84
C ILE A 92 15.32 -2.75 2.84
N GLY A 93 15.53 -4.00 2.41
CA GLY A 93 16.53 -4.33 1.39
C GLY A 93 16.30 -3.58 0.07
N MET A 94 15.05 -3.49 -0.36
CA MET A 94 14.66 -2.77 -1.57
C MET A 94 14.91 -1.26 -1.44
N VAL A 95 14.49 -0.62 -0.34
CA VAL A 95 14.72 0.81 -0.16
C VAL A 95 16.21 1.13 -0.06
N ASN A 96 17.01 0.26 0.57
CA ASN A 96 18.47 0.42 0.57
C ASN A 96 19.06 0.34 -0.82
N ALA A 97 18.60 -0.61 -1.66
CA ALA A 97 19.05 -0.72 -3.05
C ALA A 97 18.74 0.53 -3.88
N ILE A 98 17.59 1.18 -3.63
CA ILE A 98 17.19 2.45 -4.25
C ILE A 98 18.09 3.60 -3.75
N LEU A 99 18.27 3.70 -2.45
CA LEU A 99 19.08 4.80 -1.84
C LEU A 99 20.58 4.65 -2.11
N ASP A 100 21.06 3.45 -2.37
CA ASP A 100 22.42 3.15 -2.83
C ASP A 100 22.59 3.29 -4.35
N GLU A 101 21.55 3.76 -5.05
CA GLU A 101 21.52 3.99 -6.50
C GLU A 101 21.82 2.74 -7.34
N ARG A 102 21.59 1.53 -6.77
CA ARG A 102 21.71 0.26 -7.51
C ARG A 102 20.52 0.01 -8.44
N ILE A 103 19.36 0.54 -8.07
CA ILE A 103 18.12 0.54 -8.84
C ILE A 103 17.42 1.87 -8.63
N THR A 104 16.52 2.25 -9.54
CA THR A 104 15.76 3.51 -9.44
C THR A 104 14.41 3.31 -8.76
N ASN A 105 13.71 2.21 -9.10
CA ASN A 105 12.41 1.86 -8.54
C ASN A 105 12.33 0.36 -8.26
N GLY A 106 11.36 -0.05 -7.46
CA GLY A 106 11.19 -1.46 -7.14
C GLY A 106 9.77 -1.81 -6.70
N TYR A 107 9.44 -3.09 -6.90
CA TYR A 107 8.19 -3.69 -6.45
C TYR A 107 8.48 -4.85 -5.50
N CYS A 108 7.94 -4.79 -4.29
CA CYS A 108 8.04 -5.84 -3.29
C CYS A 108 6.76 -6.68 -3.28
N LEU A 109 6.81 -7.87 -3.84
CA LEU A 109 5.69 -8.83 -3.82
C LEU A 109 5.69 -9.56 -2.46
N LEU A 110 5.13 -8.92 -1.46
CA LEU A 110 5.19 -9.35 -0.07
C LEU A 110 3.95 -10.15 0.38
N ARG A 111 4.14 -10.98 1.40
CA ARG A 111 3.13 -11.61 2.22
C ARG A 111 3.73 -11.91 3.61
N PRO A 112 3.01 -11.57 4.72
CA PRO A 112 1.70 -10.92 4.80
C PRO A 112 1.74 -9.44 4.36
N PRO A 113 0.55 -8.81 4.12
CA PRO A 113 0.43 -7.37 3.95
C PRO A 113 0.77 -6.64 5.24
N GLY A 114 0.84 -5.29 5.22
CA GLY A 114 1.35 -4.55 6.36
C GLY A 114 0.54 -3.33 6.81
N HIS A 115 -0.16 -2.65 5.93
CA HIS A 115 -0.66 -1.29 6.16
C HIS A 115 -1.70 -1.15 7.29
N HIS A 116 -2.35 -2.24 7.71
CA HIS A 116 -3.29 -2.23 8.83
C HIS A 116 -2.64 -2.45 10.20
N ALA A 117 -1.41 -3.00 10.26
CA ALA A 117 -0.77 -3.30 11.54
C ALA A 117 -0.46 -2.02 12.31
N GLU A 118 -1.03 -1.92 13.50
CA GLU A 118 -0.88 -0.80 14.43
C GLU A 118 0.30 -1.05 15.39
N ARG A 119 0.64 -0.05 16.19
CA ARG A 119 1.77 -0.13 17.13
C ARG A 119 1.72 -1.34 18.06
N GLU A 120 0.53 -1.72 18.55
CA GLU A 120 0.35 -2.73 19.61
C GLU A 120 -0.50 -3.92 19.19
N ARG A 121 -0.97 -3.95 17.94
CA ARG A 121 -1.80 -5.05 17.44
C ARG A 121 -1.73 -5.20 15.93
N GLY A 122 -1.87 -6.44 15.46
CA GLY A 122 -2.17 -6.74 14.09
C GLY A 122 -3.63 -6.46 13.76
N ARG A 123 -3.92 -6.11 12.50
CA ARG A 123 -5.28 -5.94 11.98
C ARG A 123 -5.32 -6.36 10.51
N GLY A 124 -6.48 -6.77 10.03
CA GLY A 124 -6.72 -6.96 8.59
C GLY A 124 -5.63 -7.77 7.90
N PHE A 125 -5.30 -8.94 8.40
CA PHE A 125 -4.25 -9.86 7.92
C PHE A 125 -2.81 -9.38 8.10
N CYS A 126 -2.59 -8.16 8.61
CA CYS A 126 -1.28 -7.55 8.80
C CYS A 126 -0.73 -7.82 10.22
N LEU A 127 0.47 -8.39 10.31
CA LEU A 127 1.17 -8.60 11.57
C LEU A 127 2.15 -7.46 11.87
N LEU A 128 2.95 -7.07 10.89
CA LEU A 128 3.92 -5.98 10.98
C LEU A 128 3.63 -4.97 9.88
N ASN A 129 3.78 -3.69 10.18
CA ASN A 129 3.57 -2.65 9.17
C ASN A 129 4.80 -2.49 8.28
N ASN A 130 4.84 -3.24 7.19
CA ASN A 130 5.99 -3.31 6.30
C ASN A 130 6.42 -1.94 5.78
N ILE A 131 5.46 -1.10 5.32
CA ILE A 131 5.77 0.21 4.75
C ILE A 131 6.20 1.21 5.81
N ALA A 132 5.58 1.20 7.01
CA ALA A 132 5.97 2.09 8.09
C ALA A 132 7.36 1.74 8.64
N ILE A 133 7.67 0.44 8.82
CA ILE A 133 9.01 -0.03 9.24
C ILE A 133 10.06 0.44 8.21
N THR A 134 9.77 0.28 6.92
CA THR A 134 10.68 0.68 5.85
C THR A 134 10.87 2.20 5.80
N ALA A 135 9.80 2.99 5.98
CA ALA A 135 9.88 4.46 6.04
C ALA A 135 10.67 4.93 7.27
N MET A 136 10.46 4.32 8.44
CA MET A 136 11.22 4.64 9.65
C MET A 136 12.71 4.26 9.51
N HIS A 137 13.03 3.14 8.85
CA HIS A 137 14.41 2.81 8.49
C HIS A 137 15.03 3.88 7.57
N ALA A 138 14.29 4.33 6.55
CA ALA A 138 14.76 5.40 5.66
C ALA A 138 15.00 6.72 6.41
N ILE A 139 14.18 7.05 7.42
CA ILE A 139 14.33 8.25 8.24
C ILE A 139 15.50 8.10 9.22
N GLU A 140 15.50 7.06 10.06
CA GLU A 140 16.41 6.96 11.21
C GLU A 140 17.80 6.42 10.84
N VAL A 141 17.86 5.52 9.84
CA VAL A 141 19.14 4.89 9.44
C VAL A 141 19.74 5.56 8.22
N ARG A 142 18.90 5.98 7.25
CA ARG A 142 19.39 6.59 6.00
C ARG A 142 19.30 8.13 5.99
N GLY A 143 18.75 8.74 7.04
CA GLY A 143 18.73 10.19 7.24
C GLY A 143 17.75 10.96 6.34
N LEU A 144 16.70 10.31 5.83
CA LEU A 144 15.67 11.01 5.07
C LEU A 144 14.76 11.79 6.01
N GLU A 145 14.23 12.92 5.52
CA GLU A 145 13.36 13.80 6.31
C GLU A 145 12.01 14.07 5.62
N ARG A 146 11.86 13.68 4.36
CA ARG A 146 10.66 13.98 3.55
C ARG A 146 10.28 12.78 2.71
N ILE A 147 9.35 12.01 3.21
CA ILE A 147 8.82 10.81 2.56
C ILE A 147 7.35 11.02 2.23
N VAL A 148 6.91 10.57 1.09
CA VAL A 148 5.49 10.46 0.74
C VAL A 148 5.12 8.99 0.73
N ILE A 149 4.02 8.65 1.40
CA ILE A 149 3.38 7.35 1.30
C ILE A 149 2.00 7.56 0.71
N ILE A 150 1.72 6.92 -0.43
CA ILE A 150 0.39 6.87 -1.03
C ILE A 150 -0.10 5.42 -0.94
N ASP A 151 -1.29 5.24 -0.40
CA ASP A 151 -1.95 3.96 -0.24
C ASP A 151 -3.18 3.95 -1.16
N TRP A 152 -3.25 2.99 -2.08
CA TRP A 152 -4.41 2.79 -2.93
C TRP A 152 -5.07 1.41 -2.79
N ASP A 153 -4.68 0.67 -1.73
CA ASP A 153 -5.48 -0.47 -1.28
C ASP A 153 -6.93 -0.04 -1.08
N VAL A 154 -7.88 -0.94 -1.30
CA VAL A 154 -9.30 -0.61 -1.13
C VAL A 154 -9.66 -0.29 0.31
N HIS A 155 -8.85 -0.78 1.26
CA HIS A 155 -9.00 -0.55 2.69
C HIS A 155 -8.13 0.62 3.16
N HIS A 156 -8.61 1.33 4.18
CA HIS A 156 -7.82 2.40 4.79
C HIS A 156 -6.56 1.86 5.47
N GLY A 157 -5.40 2.45 5.21
CA GLY A 157 -4.12 2.11 5.84
C GLY A 157 -3.99 2.67 7.26
N ASN A 158 -4.88 2.24 8.17
CA ASN A 158 -4.98 2.76 9.54
C ASN A 158 -3.68 2.63 10.35
N GLY A 159 -2.94 1.54 10.17
CA GLY A 159 -1.66 1.33 10.84
C GLY A 159 -0.59 2.31 10.37
N THR A 160 -0.53 2.57 9.07
CA THR A 160 0.37 3.56 8.48
C THR A 160 -0.01 4.99 8.93
N GLN A 161 -1.31 5.32 8.90
CA GLN A 161 -1.82 6.57 9.47
C GLN A 161 -1.38 6.73 10.93
N GLN A 162 -1.60 5.71 11.78
CA GLN A 162 -1.22 5.76 13.19
C GLN A 162 0.28 6.00 13.38
N ALA A 163 1.12 5.33 12.60
CA ALA A 163 2.58 5.41 12.72
C ALA A 163 3.13 6.82 12.47
N PHE A 164 2.45 7.61 11.64
CA PHE A 164 2.93 8.94 11.22
C PHE A 164 1.99 10.09 11.58
N TYR A 165 0.97 9.87 12.42
CA TYR A 165 -0.09 10.84 12.69
C TYR A 165 0.39 12.14 13.32
N ASP A 166 1.51 12.11 14.04
CA ASP A 166 2.16 13.26 14.69
C ASP A 166 3.50 13.67 14.02
N SER A 167 3.82 13.10 12.85
CA SER A 167 5.08 13.34 12.13
C SER A 167 4.90 14.26 10.94
N ASP A 168 5.76 15.26 10.80
CA ASP A 168 5.87 16.11 9.61
C ASP A 168 6.93 15.61 8.60
N LYS A 169 7.56 14.48 8.88
CA LYS A 169 8.53 13.84 7.96
C LYS A 169 7.88 12.95 6.92
N VAL A 170 6.64 12.51 7.16
CA VAL A 170 5.91 11.62 6.27
C VAL A 170 4.56 12.24 5.91
N MET A 171 4.34 12.49 4.62
CA MET A 171 3.02 12.78 4.09
C MET A 171 2.34 11.47 3.75
N PHE A 172 1.29 11.10 4.49
CA PHE A 172 0.47 9.92 4.22
C PHE A 172 -0.83 10.30 3.51
N ILE A 173 -1.12 9.62 2.40
CA ILE A 173 -2.35 9.83 1.60
C ILE A 173 -2.96 8.46 1.33
N SER A 174 -4.20 8.23 1.79
CA SER A 174 -4.93 6.98 1.56
C SER A 174 -6.16 7.22 0.67
N ILE A 175 -6.22 6.48 -0.44
CA ILE A 175 -7.35 6.46 -1.38
C ILE A 175 -8.05 5.11 -1.19
N HIS A 176 -9.19 5.10 -0.53
CA HIS A 176 -9.84 3.86 -0.12
C HIS A 176 -11.36 3.94 -0.28
N GLN A 177 -12.03 2.81 -0.20
CA GLN A 177 -13.49 2.75 -0.19
C GLN A 177 -14.04 3.29 1.13
N ASP A 178 -14.97 4.25 1.05
CA ASP A 178 -15.64 4.81 2.23
C ASP A 178 -16.31 3.71 3.05
N ARG A 179 -16.01 3.70 4.37
CA ARG A 179 -16.60 2.80 5.37
C ARG A 179 -16.60 1.31 4.99
N ASN A 180 -15.50 0.84 4.40
CA ASN A 180 -15.32 -0.59 4.17
C ASN A 180 -14.63 -1.25 5.38
N TYR A 181 -13.33 -1.06 5.53
CA TYR A 181 -12.53 -1.55 6.67
C TYR A 181 -11.27 -0.69 6.85
N PRO A 182 -10.88 -0.44 8.11
CA PRO A 182 -11.65 -0.60 9.32
C PRO A 182 -12.76 0.47 9.43
N LEU A 183 -13.82 0.19 10.22
CA LEU A 183 -14.99 1.09 10.31
C LEU A 183 -14.77 2.29 11.24
N ASP A 184 -13.72 2.27 12.04
CA ASP A 184 -13.41 3.23 13.10
C ASP A 184 -12.42 4.34 12.68
N THR A 185 -11.95 4.35 11.43
CA THR A 185 -10.97 5.31 10.91
C THR A 185 -11.04 5.41 9.38
N GLY A 186 -10.27 6.32 8.77
CA GLY A 186 -10.30 6.59 7.34
C GLY A 186 -11.18 7.77 6.95
N PHE A 187 -11.58 8.59 7.93
CA PHE A 187 -12.43 9.75 7.67
C PHE A 187 -11.61 10.94 7.12
N ALA A 188 -12.22 11.72 6.24
CA ALA A 188 -11.58 12.87 5.60
C ALA A 188 -11.21 14.02 6.56
N ASP A 189 -11.63 13.97 7.81
CA ASP A 189 -11.31 14.94 8.87
C ASP A 189 -10.20 14.46 9.82
N GLU A 190 -9.63 13.29 9.59
CA GLU A 190 -8.41 12.83 10.24
C GLU A 190 -7.19 13.43 9.53
N LEU A 191 -6.69 14.54 10.03
CA LEU A 191 -5.72 15.41 9.33
C LEU A 191 -4.31 15.37 9.91
N GLY A 192 -4.05 14.45 10.85
CA GLY A 192 -2.83 14.43 11.66
C GLY A 192 -2.97 15.31 12.91
N GLN A 193 -1.97 15.26 13.79
CA GLN A 193 -1.93 16.04 15.02
C GLN A 193 -0.52 16.60 15.30
N GLY A 194 -0.43 17.62 16.15
CA GLY A 194 0.86 18.19 16.52
C GLY A 194 1.69 18.60 15.31
N LEU A 195 2.92 18.08 15.19
CA LEU A 195 3.78 18.30 14.04
C LEU A 195 3.22 17.68 12.76
N GLY A 196 2.44 16.60 12.86
CA GLY A 196 1.81 15.91 11.74
C GLY A 196 0.52 16.56 11.24
N LEU A 197 0.02 17.66 11.85
CA LEU A 197 -1.18 18.33 11.36
C LEU A 197 -1.02 18.79 9.91
N GLY A 198 -1.92 18.32 9.05
CA GLY A 198 -1.86 18.54 7.60
C GLY A 198 -0.95 17.59 6.82
N PHE A 199 -0.39 16.55 7.49
CA PHE A 199 0.43 15.51 6.85
C PHE A 199 -0.29 14.16 6.74
N ASN A 200 -1.58 14.11 7.05
CA ASN A 200 -2.48 12.99 6.81
C ASN A 200 -3.63 13.41 5.89
N CYS A 201 -3.93 12.63 4.85
CA CYS A 201 -5.02 12.88 3.91
C CYS A 201 -5.75 11.59 3.57
N ASN A 202 -7.01 11.51 3.96
CA ASN A 202 -7.90 10.41 3.60
C ASN A 202 -8.85 10.84 2.47
N ILE A 203 -8.93 10.03 1.41
CA ILE A 203 -9.83 10.21 0.27
C ILE A 203 -10.79 9.00 0.22
N PRO A 204 -11.86 9.02 1.05
CA PRO A 204 -12.83 7.92 1.12
C PRO A 204 -13.77 7.94 -0.09
N LEU A 205 -13.45 7.18 -1.13
CA LEU A 205 -14.26 7.11 -2.35
C LEU A 205 -15.53 6.29 -2.12
N PRO A 206 -16.69 6.72 -2.65
CA PRO A 206 -17.93 5.95 -2.58
C PRO A 206 -17.79 4.56 -3.22
N PRO A 207 -18.48 3.53 -2.70
CA PRO A 207 -18.57 2.23 -3.37
C PRO A 207 -19.02 2.38 -4.83
N GLY A 208 -18.53 1.52 -5.73
CA GLY A 208 -18.79 1.60 -7.15
C GLY A 208 -17.92 2.61 -7.90
N SER A 209 -16.93 3.22 -7.25
CA SER A 209 -15.96 4.09 -7.92
C SER A 209 -15.05 3.29 -8.84
N GLY A 210 -14.95 3.73 -10.11
CA GLY A 210 -14.16 3.08 -11.16
C GLY A 210 -12.93 3.89 -11.57
N ASP A 211 -12.47 3.63 -12.79
CA ASP A 211 -11.25 4.18 -13.38
C ASP A 211 -11.16 5.71 -13.27
N GLY A 212 -12.22 6.43 -13.66
CA GLY A 212 -12.22 7.90 -13.65
C GLY A 212 -12.04 8.50 -12.26
N ALA A 213 -12.66 7.89 -11.23
CA ALA A 213 -12.52 8.33 -9.83
C ALA A 213 -11.09 8.11 -9.31
N TYR A 214 -10.51 6.94 -9.56
CA TYR A 214 -9.14 6.64 -9.14
C TYR A 214 -8.10 7.47 -9.89
N ARG A 215 -8.31 7.74 -11.19
CA ARG A 215 -7.45 8.64 -11.97
C ARG A 215 -7.46 10.07 -11.42
N GLU A 216 -8.63 10.58 -11.02
CA GLU A 216 -8.72 11.90 -10.41
C GLU A 216 -8.10 11.92 -9.01
N ALA A 217 -8.39 10.90 -8.18
CA ALA A 217 -7.85 10.80 -6.83
C ALA A 217 -6.32 10.74 -6.82
N ILE A 218 -5.69 9.94 -7.70
CA ILE A 218 -4.22 9.85 -7.75
C ILE A 218 -3.58 11.14 -8.26
N ARG A 219 -4.19 11.84 -9.25
CA ARG A 219 -3.68 13.14 -9.70
C ARG A 219 -3.71 14.16 -8.57
N ALA A 220 -4.82 14.20 -7.82
CA ALA A 220 -4.99 15.05 -6.66
C ALA A 220 -3.98 14.71 -5.55
N ALA A 221 -3.79 13.42 -5.25
CA ALA A 221 -2.82 12.93 -4.29
C ALA A 221 -1.37 13.30 -4.68
N CYS A 222 -0.99 13.09 -5.94
CA CYS A 222 0.33 13.47 -6.44
C CYS A 222 0.58 14.99 -6.36
N SER A 223 -0.43 15.81 -6.69
CA SER A 223 -0.33 17.27 -6.56
C SER A 223 -0.16 17.71 -5.10
N LEU A 224 -0.88 17.08 -4.17
CA LEU A 224 -0.74 17.33 -2.73
C LEU A 224 0.64 16.89 -2.22
N ALA A 225 1.07 15.70 -2.61
CA ALA A 225 2.36 15.14 -2.26
C ALA A 225 3.54 16.01 -2.71
N GLU A 226 3.52 16.51 -3.95
CA GLU A 226 4.56 17.37 -4.51
C GLU A 226 4.79 18.66 -3.73
N THR A 227 3.72 19.19 -3.12
CA THR A 227 3.75 20.46 -2.38
C THR A 227 3.74 20.28 -0.86
N SER A 228 3.81 19.02 -0.37
CA SER A 228 3.62 18.72 1.05
C SER A 228 4.68 19.29 1.97
N PHE A 229 5.89 19.49 1.47
CA PHE A 229 7.04 19.99 2.24
C PHE A 229 7.45 21.42 1.84
N GLY A 230 6.51 22.22 1.36
CA GLY A 230 6.76 23.61 0.92
C GLY A 230 7.69 23.68 -0.30
N GLU A 231 8.76 24.45 -0.21
CA GLU A 231 9.74 24.56 -1.30
C GLU A 231 10.65 23.34 -1.43
N GLN A 232 10.72 22.51 -0.40
CA GLN A 232 11.50 21.28 -0.41
C GLN A 232 10.70 20.16 -1.07
N LYS A 233 11.38 19.29 -1.80
CA LYS A 233 10.74 18.15 -2.46
C LYS A 233 10.83 16.89 -1.59
N PRO A 234 9.86 15.95 -1.74
CA PRO A 234 10.01 14.59 -1.24
C PRO A 234 11.34 13.97 -1.66
N GLN A 235 11.92 13.12 -0.84
CA GLN A 235 13.18 12.42 -1.09
C GLN A 235 12.98 10.96 -1.49
N LEU A 236 11.79 10.41 -1.20
CA LEU A 236 11.37 9.05 -1.51
C LEU A 236 9.84 9.00 -1.63
N ILE A 237 9.35 8.31 -2.64
CA ILE A 237 7.94 7.98 -2.80
C ILE A 237 7.74 6.49 -2.50
N MET A 238 6.79 6.18 -1.63
CA MET A 238 6.46 4.82 -1.23
C MET A 238 4.96 4.56 -1.45
N ILE A 239 4.62 3.36 -1.90
CA ILE A 239 3.24 3.02 -2.24
C ILE A 239 2.82 1.75 -1.49
N SER A 240 1.73 1.81 -0.74
CA SER A 240 0.95 0.63 -0.37
C SER A 240 0.08 0.24 -1.57
N CYS A 241 0.45 -0.86 -2.22
CA CYS A 241 -0.05 -1.26 -3.53
C CYS A 241 -0.99 -2.46 -3.41
N GLY A 242 -2.25 -2.23 -3.03
CA GLY A 242 -3.31 -3.23 -3.10
C GLY A 242 -3.93 -3.32 -4.50
N PHE A 243 -4.49 -4.48 -4.82
CA PHE A 243 -5.26 -4.72 -6.05
C PHE A 243 -6.74 -5.02 -5.77
N ASP A 244 -7.15 -4.86 -4.54
CA ASP A 244 -8.50 -5.16 -4.05
C ASP A 244 -9.55 -4.08 -4.35
N CYS A 245 -9.14 -2.92 -4.87
CA CYS A 245 -10.07 -2.00 -5.52
C CYS A 245 -10.45 -2.44 -6.95
N SER A 246 -9.95 -3.59 -7.44
CA SER A 246 -10.33 -4.13 -8.74
C SER A 246 -11.75 -4.71 -8.74
N PHE A 247 -12.40 -4.66 -9.90
CA PHE A 247 -13.80 -5.11 -10.07
C PHE A 247 -14.07 -6.55 -9.61
N PHE A 248 -13.10 -7.44 -9.75
CA PHE A 248 -13.24 -8.86 -9.41
C PHE A 248 -12.79 -9.20 -7.97
N ASP A 249 -12.51 -8.22 -7.14
CA ASP A 249 -12.06 -8.49 -5.78
C ASP A 249 -13.23 -8.79 -4.83
N PRO A 250 -13.14 -9.85 -4.02
CA PRO A 250 -14.23 -10.22 -3.11
C PRO A 250 -14.34 -9.32 -1.88
N LEU A 251 -13.33 -8.51 -1.55
CA LEU A 251 -13.31 -7.66 -0.35
C LEU A 251 -13.51 -6.17 -0.64
N GLY A 252 -13.53 -5.78 -1.91
CA GLY A 252 -13.84 -4.43 -2.36
C GLY A 252 -15.17 -4.37 -3.11
N SER A 253 -15.75 -3.17 -3.19
CA SER A 253 -16.91 -2.87 -4.02
C SER A 253 -16.59 -1.75 -5.02
N MET A 254 -15.37 -1.78 -5.54
CA MET A 254 -14.84 -0.81 -6.52
C MET A 254 -14.80 -1.43 -7.91
N MET A 255 -14.50 -0.61 -8.93
CA MET A 255 -14.63 -1.04 -10.32
C MET A 255 -13.34 -0.79 -11.13
N CYS A 256 -12.18 -0.79 -10.48
CA CYS A 256 -10.90 -0.63 -11.17
C CYS A 256 -10.56 -1.83 -12.05
N HIS A 257 -9.83 -1.58 -13.12
CA HIS A 257 -9.30 -2.60 -14.02
C HIS A 257 -7.77 -2.46 -14.17
N SER A 258 -7.13 -3.39 -14.86
CA SER A 258 -5.66 -3.42 -14.99
C SER A 258 -5.05 -2.10 -15.50
N GLU A 259 -5.71 -1.40 -16.45
CA GLU A 259 -5.24 -0.11 -16.95
C GLU A 259 -5.41 1.04 -15.94
N THR A 260 -6.30 0.90 -14.95
CA THR A 260 -6.35 1.82 -13.80
C THR A 260 -5.03 1.73 -13.02
N PHE A 261 -4.60 0.54 -12.62
CA PHE A 261 -3.34 0.36 -11.88
C PHE A 261 -2.11 0.79 -12.68
N ARG A 262 -2.12 0.60 -13.99
CA ARG A 262 -1.09 1.15 -14.87
C ARG A 262 -1.04 2.67 -14.77
N TYR A 263 -2.18 3.33 -14.85
CA TYR A 263 -2.26 4.78 -14.76
C TYR A 263 -1.82 5.29 -13.37
N LEU A 264 -2.26 4.63 -12.28
CA LEU A 264 -1.82 4.98 -10.91
C LEU A 264 -0.29 4.91 -10.82
N THR A 265 0.30 3.83 -11.33
CA THR A 265 1.76 3.63 -11.34
C THR A 265 2.48 4.68 -12.19
N HIS A 266 1.94 5.02 -13.35
CA HIS A 266 2.47 6.09 -14.20
C HIS A 266 2.52 7.42 -13.45
N GLN A 267 1.45 7.81 -12.76
CA GLN A 267 1.38 9.09 -12.04
C GLN A 267 2.39 9.16 -10.87
N VAL A 268 2.55 8.09 -10.10
CA VAL A 268 3.52 8.09 -8.99
C VAL A 268 4.97 7.99 -9.49
N LYS A 269 5.21 7.35 -10.64
CA LYS A 269 6.51 7.32 -11.30
C LYS A 269 6.90 8.72 -11.78
N GLU A 270 6.00 9.43 -12.46
CA GLU A 270 6.22 10.82 -12.85
C GLU A 270 6.45 11.74 -11.64
N LEU A 271 5.71 11.53 -10.54
CA LEU A 271 5.92 12.27 -9.29
C LEU A 271 7.34 12.03 -8.75
N ALA A 272 7.78 10.76 -8.70
CA ALA A 272 9.11 10.40 -8.24
C ALA A 272 10.22 10.99 -9.13
N ASP A 273 10.03 10.99 -10.45
CA ASP A 273 10.96 11.60 -11.41
C ASP A 273 11.09 13.10 -11.17
N ARG A 274 9.98 13.82 -10.96
CA ARG A 274 10.00 15.26 -10.68
C ARG A 274 10.55 15.64 -9.31
N CYS A 275 10.38 14.77 -8.30
CA CYS A 275 10.68 15.11 -6.90
C CYS A 275 11.97 14.51 -6.37
N CYS A 276 12.30 13.27 -6.72
CA CYS A 276 13.36 12.51 -6.06
C CYS A 276 14.16 11.60 -6.99
N SER A 277 14.38 12.01 -8.24
CA SER A 277 15.19 11.28 -9.22
C SER A 277 14.71 9.83 -9.44
N GLY A 278 13.39 9.62 -9.43
CA GLY A 278 12.76 8.33 -9.68
C GLY A 278 12.76 7.38 -8.48
N ARG A 279 13.16 7.79 -7.27
CA ARG A 279 13.17 6.93 -6.07
C ARG A 279 11.75 6.55 -5.67
N LEU A 280 11.33 5.36 -6.11
CA LEU A 280 9.98 4.85 -5.95
C LEU A 280 10.00 3.39 -5.52
N ILE A 281 9.26 3.06 -4.46
CA ILE A 281 9.08 1.69 -4.01
C ILE A 281 7.59 1.38 -3.84
N LEU A 282 7.14 0.26 -4.39
CA LEU A 282 5.79 -0.25 -4.21
C LEU A 282 5.84 -1.53 -3.35
N LEU A 283 5.02 -1.57 -2.30
CA LEU A 283 4.84 -2.75 -1.44
C LEU A 283 3.45 -3.34 -1.70
N HIS A 284 3.41 -4.63 -2.00
CA HIS A 284 2.16 -5.34 -2.21
C HIS A 284 1.38 -5.43 -0.89
N GLU A 285 0.10 -5.07 -0.92
CA GLU A 285 -0.83 -5.19 0.20
C GLU A 285 -1.94 -6.19 -0.15
N GLY A 286 -3.20 -5.77 -0.24
CA GLY A 286 -4.33 -6.59 -0.62
C GLY A 286 -4.40 -6.93 -2.10
N GLY A 287 -5.47 -7.61 -2.47
CA GLY A 287 -5.71 -8.14 -3.81
C GLY A 287 -5.94 -9.64 -3.74
N TYR A 288 -7.21 -10.00 -3.60
CA TYR A 288 -7.67 -11.34 -3.20
C TYR A 288 -8.25 -12.13 -4.36
N SER A 289 -8.50 -11.48 -5.49
CA SER A 289 -8.89 -12.15 -6.73
C SER A 289 -7.69 -12.88 -7.35
N GLU A 290 -7.62 -14.20 -7.14
CA GLU A 290 -6.55 -15.03 -7.70
C GLU A 290 -6.52 -15.02 -9.23
N VAL A 291 -7.66 -14.69 -9.85
CA VAL A 291 -7.81 -14.63 -11.32
C VAL A 291 -7.38 -13.28 -11.87
N TYR A 292 -7.70 -12.17 -11.19
CA TYR A 292 -7.57 -10.84 -11.75
C TYR A 292 -6.36 -10.05 -11.22
N ALA A 293 -5.99 -10.21 -9.95
CA ALA A 293 -4.79 -9.58 -9.38
C ALA A 293 -3.50 -9.79 -10.22
N PRO A 294 -3.30 -10.93 -10.92
CA PRO A 294 -2.17 -11.11 -11.81
C PRO A 294 -2.07 -10.09 -12.96
N PHE A 295 -3.20 -9.71 -13.55
CA PHE A 295 -3.22 -8.72 -14.64
C PHE A 295 -2.98 -7.30 -14.11
N CYS A 296 -3.48 -6.99 -12.91
CA CYS A 296 -3.19 -5.74 -12.22
C CYS A 296 -1.69 -5.63 -11.89
N GLY A 297 -1.10 -6.69 -11.33
CA GLY A 297 0.33 -6.75 -11.03
C GLY A 297 1.20 -6.66 -12.29
N LEU A 298 0.80 -7.32 -13.38
CA LEU A 298 1.50 -7.21 -14.67
C LEU A 298 1.48 -5.76 -15.16
N ALA A 299 0.33 -5.08 -15.12
CA ALA A 299 0.19 -3.69 -15.55
C ALA A 299 1.09 -2.74 -14.76
N VAL A 300 1.21 -2.94 -13.44
CA VAL A 300 2.11 -2.18 -12.57
C VAL A 300 3.58 -2.42 -12.96
N LEU A 301 3.99 -3.68 -13.09
CA LEU A 301 5.39 -4.01 -13.42
C LEU A 301 5.78 -3.58 -14.83
N GLU A 302 4.90 -3.67 -15.79
CA GLU A 302 5.12 -3.13 -17.14
C GLU A 302 5.37 -1.62 -17.11
N GLU A 303 4.61 -0.88 -16.27
CA GLU A 303 4.79 0.55 -16.15
C GLU A 303 6.09 0.90 -15.43
N LEU A 304 6.44 0.19 -14.36
CA LEU A 304 7.71 0.40 -13.64
C LEU A 304 8.93 0.14 -14.52
N THR A 305 8.90 -0.91 -15.32
CA THR A 305 10.01 -1.27 -16.22
C THR A 305 10.03 -0.47 -17.53
N GLY A 306 8.88 0.08 -17.92
CA GLY A 306 8.69 0.69 -19.26
C GLY A 306 8.60 -0.33 -20.40
N ILE A 307 8.48 -1.63 -20.09
CA ILE A 307 8.43 -2.72 -21.06
C ILE A 307 7.02 -3.30 -21.10
N ARG A 308 6.43 -3.33 -22.30
CA ARG A 308 5.12 -3.96 -22.54
C ARG A 308 5.29 -5.41 -22.94
N SER A 309 4.67 -6.32 -22.20
CA SER A 309 4.57 -7.72 -22.60
C SER A 309 3.52 -7.91 -23.73
N LYS A 310 3.44 -9.12 -24.26
CA LYS A 310 2.38 -9.49 -25.22
C LYS A 310 1.10 -9.99 -24.54
N VAL A 311 1.12 -10.10 -23.24
CA VAL A 311 -0.04 -10.57 -22.45
C VAL A 311 -1.09 -9.47 -22.43
N GLN A 312 -2.32 -9.86 -22.73
CA GLN A 312 -3.48 -8.98 -22.67
C GLN A 312 -4.37 -9.37 -21.49
N ASP A 313 -4.97 -8.40 -20.85
CA ASP A 313 -6.02 -8.64 -19.87
C ASP A 313 -7.30 -9.05 -20.61
N PRO A 314 -7.78 -10.30 -20.45
CA PRO A 314 -8.93 -10.80 -21.20
C PRO A 314 -10.26 -10.19 -20.75
N TYR A 315 -10.28 -9.52 -19.60
CA TYR A 315 -11.47 -8.91 -19.00
C TYR A 315 -11.56 -7.40 -19.21
N LEU A 316 -10.47 -6.78 -19.72
CA LEU A 316 -10.35 -5.33 -19.80
C LEU A 316 -11.48 -4.69 -20.59
N GLU A 317 -11.79 -5.22 -21.78
CA GLU A 317 -12.84 -4.68 -22.63
C GLU A 317 -14.21 -4.68 -21.93
N GLU A 318 -14.57 -5.81 -21.32
CA GLU A 318 -15.84 -5.95 -20.59
C GLU A 318 -15.91 -5.00 -19.40
N VAL A 319 -14.89 -4.98 -18.54
CA VAL A 319 -14.90 -4.17 -17.31
C VAL A 319 -14.85 -2.68 -17.63
N SER A 320 -14.07 -2.26 -18.62
CA SER A 320 -13.96 -0.85 -19.00
C SER A 320 -15.26 -0.26 -19.61
N MET A 321 -16.13 -1.12 -20.14
CA MET A 321 -17.45 -0.69 -20.67
C MET A 321 -18.57 -0.67 -19.64
N LEU A 322 -18.33 -1.15 -18.41
CA LEU A 322 -19.34 -1.09 -17.35
C LEU A 322 -19.67 0.36 -16.98
N GLY A 323 -20.91 0.60 -16.51
CA GLY A 323 -21.30 1.90 -15.97
C GLY A 323 -20.40 2.31 -14.80
N HIS A 324 -20.31 3.63 -14.56
CA HIS A 324 -19.52 4.23 -13.46
C HIS A 324 -17.99 4.18 -13.61
N GLN A 325 -17.46 3.83 -14.78
CA GLN A 325 -16.04 3.98 -15.07
C GLN A 325 -15.63 5.46 -15.20
N ASP A 326 -16.52 6.32 -15.65
CA ASP A 326 -16.29 7.77 -15.71
C ASP A 326 -16.40 8.41 -14.32
N LEU A 327 -15.61 9.47 -14.10
CA LEU A 327 -15.67 10.28 -12.87
C LEU A 327 -17.07 10.89 -12.68
N GLN A 328 -17.69 10.61 -11.54
CA GLN A 328 -18.99 11.15 -11.16
C GLN A 328 -18.86 12.43 -10.32
N PRO A 329 -19.82 13.37 -10.40
CA PRO A 329 -19.74 14.64 -9.65
C PRO A 329 -19.58 14.47 -8.13
N HIS A 330 -20.23 13.49 -7.53
CA HIS A 330 -20.11 13.21 -6.08
C HIS A 330 -18.73 12.64 -5.69
N GLN A 331 -18.11 11.85 -6.56
CA GLN A 331 -16.74 11.36 -6.36
C GLN A 331 -15.74 12.52 -6.45
N GLN A 332 -15.90 13.39 -7.45
CA GLN A 332 -15.08 14.59 -7.59
C GLN A 332 -15.20 15.51 -6.37
N GLN A 333 -16.42 15.68 -5.85
CA GLN A 333 -16.66 16.47 -4.65
C GLN A 333 -15.96 15.86 -3.42
N THR A 334 -16.03 14.55 -3.23
CA THR A 334 -15.32 13.85 -2.14
C THR A 334 -13.82 14.11 -2.20
N ILE A 335 -13.21 13.91 -3.37
CA ILE A 335 -11.78 14.16 -3.58
C ILE A 335 -11.42 15.60 -3.24
N HIS A 336 -12.17 16.56 -3.79
CA HIS A 336 -11.94 17.99 -3.57
C HIS A 336 -12.05 18.36 -2.08
N CYS A 337 -13.12 17.95 -1.40
CA CYS A 337 -13.32 18.22 0.03
C CYS A 337 -12.21 17.65 0.90
N SER A 338 -11.71 16.44 0.61
CA SER A 338 -10.58 15.84 1.34
C SER A 338 -9.32 16.69 1.25
N LEU A 339 -8.96 17.13 0.05
CA LEU A 339 -7.78 17.97 -0.15
C LEU A 339 -7.93 19.37 0.45
N GLU A 340 -9.11 19.97 0.40
CA GLU A 340 -9.36 21.29 1.00
C GLU A 340 -9.16 21.25 2.52
N LYS A 341 -9.70 20.25 3.21
CA LYS A 341 -9.48 20.05 4.65
C LYS A 341 -8.00 20.01 5.01
N VAL A 342 -7.17 19.28 4.25
CA VAL A 342 -5.71 19.24 4.48
C VAL A 342 -5.07 20.62 4.26
N ARG A 343 -5.47 21.34 3.20
CA ARG A 343 -4.96 22.70 2.93
C ARG A 343 -5.33 23.69 4.03
N GLU A 344 -6.53 23.58 4.58
CA GLU A 344 -7.00 24.41 5.70
C GLU A 344 -6.22 24.07 6.97
N ALA A 345 -6.02 22.79 7.30
CA ALA A 345 -5.22 22.36 8.45
C ALA A 345 -3.78 22.88 8.38
N ARG A 346 -3.15 22.87 7.18
CA ARG A 346 -1.81 23.44 6.99
C ARG A 346 -1.78 24.95 7.19
N LYS A 347 -2.80 25.69 6.71
CA LYS A 347 -2.91 27.14 6.94
C LYS A 347 -3.03 27.45 8.44
N GLN A 348 -3.84 26.66 9.16
CA GLN A 348 -3.97 26.82 10.62
C GLN A 348 -2.63 26.57 11.32
N LYS A 349 -1.91 25.49 10.97
CA LYS A 349 -0.58 25.19 11.53
C LYS A 349 0.37 26.37 11.34
N LEU A 350 0.45 26.94 10.14
CA LEU A 350 1.31 28.10 9.84
C LEU A 350 0.93 29.37 10.61
N SER A 351 -0.33 29.54 10.99
CA SER A 351 -0.79 30.69 11.79
C SER A 351 -0.52 30.55 13.28
N MET A 352 -0.17 29.34 13.75
CA MET A 352 0.15 29.04 15.17
C MET A 352 1.67 29.09 15.45
N CYS A 353 2.49 29.08 14.41
CA CYS A 353 3.96 29.25 14.47
C CYS A 353 4.35 30.70 14.26
#